data_20b836782eb1287b02e60bc49378b787
#
_entry.id   20b836782eb1287b02e60bc49378b787
#
_cell.length_a   1.000
_cell.length_b   1.000
_cell.length_c   1.000
_cell.angle_alpha   90.00
_cell.angle_beta   90.00
_cell.angle_gamma   90.00
#
_symmetry.space_group_name_H-M   'P 1'
#
loop_
_entity.id
_entity.type
_entity.pdbx_description
1 polymer ?
#
loop_
_entity_poly.entity_id
_entity_poly.type
_entity_poly.pdbx_seq_one_letter_code
_entity_poly.pdbx_strand_id
1 'polypeptide(L)'
;MSFRSLYEYRILVVLVLCLLPGMARAQSLLWSAECVPYFDNREYAYSRTPSATLFATRLSPTIGIGIGSHSIVAGVSWIQPIDSRWNEATFKPTIYYRYDTPQFAMSMGLFPRTQLIEPLDDFIASDSLTFFSPNIQGALFQHRSKLGYVEALVDWRGLPTRTTREAFMVVAQGRINITSYLFAGGAVVMNHLARAKDEQPEQTTHVTDNLMIRPYVGVDFSHCTPLDSLTLRCGYLGTFDRERGITDWLVSHAFVADLTLEWRFLGLRNKLYYGTAAQ
;
A
#
# COMPACT_ATOMS: atom_id res chain seq x y z
N MET A 1 -8.08 37.08 -20.77
CA MET A 1 -9.17 36.11 -20.59
C MET A 1 -10.40 36.70 -21.26
N SER A 2 -10.92 36.06 -22.32
CA SER A 2 -12.03 36.55 -23.13
C SER A 2 -13.34 36.43 -22.34
N PHE A 3 -14.24 37.40 -22.47
CA PHE A 3 -15.60 37.40 -21.88
C PHE A 3 -16.43 36.12 -22.23
N ARG A 4 -16.15 35.46 -23.34
CA ARG A 4 -16.72 34.17 -23.74
C ARG A 4 -16.38 33.02 -22.81
N SER A 5 -15.14 32.95 -22.34
CA SER A 5 -14.67 31.90 -21.42
C SER A 5 -15.37 31.97 -20.05
N LEU A 6 -15.62 33.15 -19.52
CA LEU A 6 -16.32 33.35 -18.25
C LEU A 6 -17.80 32.93 -18.32
N TYR A 7 -18.45 33.10 -19.49
CA TYR A 7 -19.84 32.72 -19.68
C TYR A 7 -20.02 31.20 -19.78
N GLU A 8 -19.09 30.53 -20.47
CA GLU A 8 -19.10 29.07 -20.57
C GLU A 8 -18.81 28.38 -19.20
N TYR A 9 -17.92 28.94 -18.39
CA TYR A 9 -17.72 28.45 -17.01
C TYR A 9 -18.94 28.62 -16.12
N ARG A 10 -19.67 29.74 -16.25
CA ARG A 10 -20.90 29.98 -15.48
C ARG A 10 -22.01 29.02 -15.89
N ILE A 11 -22.17 28.72 -17.17
CA ILE A 11 -23.13 27.74 -17.65
C ILE A 11 -22.79 26.35 -17.16
N LEU A 12 -21.50 25.95 -17.18
CA LEU A 12 -21.03 24.67 -16.69
C LEU A 12 -21.29 24.54 -15.19
N VAL A 13 -21.00 25.56 -14.40
CA VAL A 13 -21.24 25.57 -12.94
C VAL A 13 -22.76 25.50 -12.64
N VAL A 14 -23.59 26.22 -13.37
CA VAL A 14 -25.05 26.14 -13.21
C VAL A 14 -25.59 24.78 -13.61
N LEU A 15 -25.11 24.18 -14.71
CA LEU A 15 -25.47 22.82 -15.11
C LEU A 15 -25.06 21.78 -14.07
N VAL A 16 -23.87 21.89 -13.51
CA VAL A 16 -23.39 21.01 -12.41
C VAL A 16 -24.25 21.19 -11.16
N LEU A 17 -24.60 22.45 -10.80
CA LEU A 17 -25.47 22.73 -9.66
C LEU A 17 -26.94 22.28 -9.88
N CYS A 18 -27.43 22.30 -11.12
CA CYS A 18 -28.78 21.81 -11.46
C CYS A 18 -28.87 20.27 -11.50
N LEU A 19 -27.77 19.57 -11.70
CA LEU A 19 -27.73 18.11 -11.63
C LEU A 19 -27.71 17.58 -10.18
N LEU A 20 -27.34 18.41 -9.21
CA LEU A 20 -27.24 18.04 -7.79
C LEU A 20 -28.60 17.64 -7.15
N PRO A 21 -29.77 18.31 -7.41
CA PRO A 21 -31.01 17.94 -6.75
C PRO A 21 -31.62 16.61 -7.20
N GLY A 22 -31.36 16.17 -8.44
CA GLY A 22 -31.86 14.89 -8.97
C GLY A 22 -31.18 13.66 -8.35
N MET A 23 -30.04 13.84 -7.75
CA MET A 23 -29.20 12.76 -7.16
C MET A 23 -29.44 12.58 -5.65
N ALA A 24 -30.31 13.36 -5.02
CA ALA A 24 -30.46 13.49 -3.57
C ALA A 24 -31.05 12.25 -2.84
N ARG A 25 -31.42 11.18 -3.54
CA ARG A 25 -32.19 10.08 -2.93
C ARG A 25 -31.42 8.87 -2.42
N ALA A 26 -30.07 8.80 -2.56
CA ALA A 26 -29.28 7.69 -2.03
C ALA A 26 -27.79 8.03 -1.85
N GLN A 27 -27.46 9.29 -1.61
CA GLN A 27 -26.08 9.72 -1.43
C GLN A 27 -25.70 9.66 0.05
N SER A 28 -24.60 9.01 0.36
CA SER A 28 -23.97 9.08 1.68
C SER A 28 -22.74 10.00 1.61
N LEU A 29 -22.66 10.95 2.56
CA LEU A 29 -21.43 11.68 2.79
C LEU A 29 -20.46 10.75 3.50
N LEU A 30 -19.30 10.56 2.90
CA LEU A 30 -18.20 9.80 3.47
C LEU A 30 -17.15 10.77 3.97
N TRP A 31 -16.64 10.55 5.18
CA TRP A 31 -15.51 11.31 5.69
C TRP A 31 -14.68 10.46 6.64
N SER A 32 -13.41 10.72 6.68
CA SER A 32 -12.51 10.13 7.66
C SER A 32 -11.37 11.09 8.01
N ALA A 33 -10.78 10.92 9.18
CA ALA A 33 -9.56 11.59 9.55
C ALA A 33 -8.68 10.58 10.30
N GLU A 34 -7.49 10.34 9.78
CA GLU A 34 -6.49 9.47 10.40
C GLU A 34 -5.35 10.33 10.92
N CYS A 35 -4.92 10.11 12.18
CA CYS A 35 -3.75 10.74 12.76
C CYS A 35 -2.79 9.66 13.24
N VAL A 36 -1.59 9.63 12.68
CA VAL A 36 -0.58 8.61 12.96
C VAL A 36 0.72 9.29 13.38
N PRO A 37 1.13 9.18 14.64
CA PRO A 37 2.50 9.49 15.03
C PRO A 37 3.43 8.35 14.59
N TYR A 38 4.63 8.69 14.17
CA TYR A 38 5.66 7.74 13.75
C TYR A 38 6.99 8.09 14.41
N PHE A 39 7.55 7.13 15.10
CA PHE A 39 8.89 7.21 15.67
C PHE A 39 9.67 5.97 15.31
N ASP A 40 10.85 6.15 14.73
CA ASP A 40 11.73 5.08 14.31
C ASP A 40 13.18 5.51 14.56
N ASN A 41 13.86 4.83 15.47
CA ASN A 41 15.27 5.04 15.73
C ASN A 41 16.06 3.86 15.19
N ARG A 42 16.75 4.09 14.08
CA ARG A 42 17.52 3.07 13.37
C ARG A 42 19.00 3.27 13.64
N GLU A 43 19.61 2.30 14.27
CA GLU A 43 21.04 2.27 14.50
C GLU A 43 21.63 1.05 13.78
N TYR A 44 22.43 1.30 12.75
CA TYR A 44 23.07 0.26 11.98
C TYR A 44 24.57 0.28 12.23
N ALA A 45 25.07 -0.81 12.83
CA ALA A 45 26.51 -1.07 12.88
C ALA A 45 26.91 -1.85 11.62
N TYR A 46 27.93 -1.38 10.92
CA TYR A 46 28.52 -2.06 9.74
C TYR A 46 27.60 -2.21 8.52
N SER A 47 26.57 -1.38 8.40
CA SER A 47 25.63 -1.36 7.26
C SER A 47 25.96 -0.22 6.28
N ARG A 48 25.62 -0.42 5.01
CA ARG A 48 25.61 0.66 3.99
C ARG A 48 24.45 1.64 4.20
N THR A 49 23.47 1.27 5.01
CA THR A 49 22.33 2.11 5.34
C THR A 49 22.70 3.05 6.49
N PRO A 50 22.57 4.36 6.36
CA PRO A 50 22.88 5.28 7.44
C PRO A 50 21.91 5.13 8.60
N SER A 51 22.43 5.25 9.83
CA SER A 51 21.60 5.38 11.02
C SER A 51 20.78 6.68 10.94
N ALA A 52 19.51 6.63 11.33
CA ALA A 52 18.63 7.77 11.30
C ALA A 52 17.54 7.66 12.37
N THR A 53 17.21 8.78 13.00
CA THR A 53 16.01 8.91 13.82
C THR A 53 14.94 9.64 13.00
N LEU A 54 13.80 8.98 12.81
CA LEU A 54 12.65 9.53 12.12
C LEU A 54 11.55 9.78 13.15
N PHE A 55 11.15 11.03 13.31
CA PHE A 55 10.02 11.39 14.16
C PHE A 55 9.10 12.33 13.38
N ALA A 56 7.89 11.89 13.11
CA ALA A 56 6.94 12.63 12.30
C ALA A 56 5.49 12.33 12.71
N THR A 57 4.58 13.21 12.31
CA THR A 57 3.13 12.98 12.44
C THR A 57 2.49 13.07 11.07
N ARG A 58 1.57 12.17 10.77
CA ARG A 58 0.73 12.19 9.56
C ARG A 58 -0.72 12.42 9.94
N LEU A 59 -1.36 13.40 9.29
CA LEU A 59 -2.79 13.65 9.34
C LEU A 59 -3.39 13.47 7.95
N SER A 60 -4.39 12.59 7.83
CA SER A 60 -4.97 12.20 6.53
C SER A 60 -6.50 12.36 6.53
N PRO A 61 -7.03 13.60 6.43
CA PRO A 61 -8.45 13.82 6.24
C PRO A 61 -8.89 13.44 4.83
N THR A 62 -10.07 12.83 4.72
CA THR A 62 -10.73 12.54 3.45
C THR A 62 -12.21 12.93 3.50
N ILE A 63 -12.77 13.26 2.34
CA ILE A 63 -14.20 13.49 2.13
C ILE A 63 -14.61 12.83 0.81
N GLY A 64 -15.83 12.33 0.75
CA GLY A 64 -16.32 11.66 -0.44
C GLY A 64 -17.82 11.55 -0.50
N ILE A 65 -18.31 11.04 -1.61
CA ILE A 65 -19.72 10.77 -1.87
C ILE A 65 -19.87 9.31 -2.28
N GLY A 66 -20.84 8.62 -1.64
CA GLY A 66 -21.22 7.25 -1.96
C GLY A 66 -22.63 7.18 -2.55
N ILE A 67 -22.81 6.33 -3.57
CA ILE A 67 -24.10 6.03 -4.20
C ILE A 67 -24.17 4.52 -4.42
N GLY A 68 -24.99 3.83 -3.63
CA GLY A 68 -25.04 2.37 -3.65
C GLY A 68 -23.68 1.76 -3.34
N SER A 69 -23.16 0.95 -4.25
CA SER A 69 -21.83 0.32 -4.12
C SER A 69 -20.68 1.20 -4.65
N HIS A 70 -20.94 2.39 -5.13
CA HIS A 70 -19.96 3.27 -5.76
C HIS A 70 -19.61 4.43 -4.85
N SER A 71 -18.35 4.81 -4.80
CA SER A 71 -17.89 6.01 -4.10
C SER A 71 -16.74 6.71 -4.82
N ILE A 72 -16.68 8.02 -4.64
CA ILE A 72 -15.55 8.85 -5.03
C ILE A 72 -15.11 9.58 -3.78
N VAL A 73 -13.81 9.52 -3.49
CA VAL A 73 -13.21 10.09 -2.29
C VAL A 73 -12.02 10.95 -2.68
N ALA A 74 -11.88 12.10 -2.05
CA ALA A 74 -10.75 12.99 -2.17
C ALA A 74 -10.21 13.36 -0.78
N GLY A 75 -8.91 13.64 -0.69
CA GLY A 75 -8.26 14.00 0.56
C GLY A 75 -6.79 14.33 0.37
N VAL A 76 -6.10 14.47 1.48
CA VAL A 76 -4.66 14.73 1.50
C VAL A 76 -4.06 14.13 2.76
N SER A 77 -2.88 13.55 2.66
CA SER A 77 -2.05 13.21 3.82
C SER A 77 -1.00 14.31 4.00
N TRP A 78 -1.08 15.00 5.11
CA TRP A 78 -0.09 15.96 5.57
C TRP A 78 0.88 15.25 6.51
N ILE A 79 2.18 15.26 6.16
CA ILE A 79 3.25 14.60 6.91
C ILE A 79 4.18 15.70 7.40
N GLN A 80 4.25 15.88 8.71
CA GLN A 80 5.08 16.88 9.37
C GLN A 80 6.16 16.19 10.19
N PRO A 81 7.44 16.34 9.85
CA PRO A 81 8.53 15.97 10.75
C PRO A 81 8.46 16.79 12.04
N ILE A 82 8.72 16.17 13.18
CA ILE A 82 8.75 16.87 14.47
C ILE A 82 10.02 17.73 14.55
N ASP A 83 9.90 18.89 15.17
CA ASP A 83 10.97 19.89 15.29
C ASP A 83 11.48 20.40 13.92
N SER A 84 10.59 20.45 12.95
CA SER A 84 10.86 21.01 11.62
C SER A 84 9.95 22.21 11.34
N ARG A 85 10.30 22.98 10.31
CA ARG A 85 9.48 24.11 9.88
C ARG A 85 8.23 23.62 9.15
N TRP A 86 7.15 24.40 9.19
CA TRP A 86 5.90 24.06 8.49
C TRP A 86 6.07 23.88 6.98
N ASN A 87 7.03 24.56 6.37
CA ASN A 87 7.33 24.43 4.94
C ASN A 87 8.13 23.17 4.58
N GLU A 88 8.55 22.40 5.56
CA GLU A 88 9.19 21.08 5.37
C GLU A 88 8.17 19.93 5.36
N ALA A 89 6.90 20.26 5.58
CA ALA A 89 5.82 19.29 5.47
C ALA A 89 5.69 18.73 4.05
N THR A 90 5.37 17.45 3.97
CA THR A 90 5.07 16.77 2.70
C THR A 90 3.57 16.53 2.59
N PHE A 91 3.00 16.82 1.41
CA PHE A 91 1.60 16.58 1.11
C PHE A 91 1.47 15.48 0.06
N LYS A 92 0.66 14.46 0.35
CA LYS A 92 0.36 13.35 -0.54
C LYS A 92 -1.13 13.38 -0.87
N PRO A 93 -1.53 13.56 -2.14
CA PRO A 93 -2.94 13.58 -2.50
C PRO A 93 -3.57 12.20 -2.37
N THR A 94 -4.86 12.19 -2.06
CA THR A 94 -5.75 11.04 -2.09
C THR A 94 -6.90 11.39 -3.02
N ILE A 95 -7.12 10.61 -4.08
CA ILE A 95 -8.26 10.74 -4.96
C ILE A 95 -8.51 9.40 -5.64
N TYR A 96 -9.65 8.80 -5.39
CA TYR A 96 -9.96 7.49 -5.94
C TYR A 96 -11.46 7.27 -6.12
N TYR A 97 -11.76 6.38 -7.04
CA TYR A 97 -13.04 5.72 -7.18
C TYR A 97 -12.98 4.35 -6.50
N ARG A 98 -14.05 3.96 -5.79
CA ARG A 98 -14.22 2.62 -5.23
C ARG A 98 -15.59 2.07 -5.57
N TYR A 99 -15.59 0.82 -6.01
CA TYR A 99 -16.77 -0.05 -6.07
C TYR A 99 -16.62 -1.10 -4.97
N ASP A 100 -17.63 -1.27 -4.12
CA ASP A 100 -17.55 -2.18 -2.97
C ASP A 100 -18.89 -2.89 -2.75
N THR A 101 -18.84 -4.23 -2.79
CA THR A 101 -19.92 -5.15 -2.47
C THR A 101 -19.45 -6.16 -1.44
N PRO A 102 -20.31 -6.96 -0.82
CA PRO A 102 -19.86 -7.98 0.14
C PRO A 102 -18.83 -8.96 -0.42
N GLN A 103 -18.90 -9.29 -1.71
CA GLN A 103 -18.01 -10.28 -2.34
C GLN A 103 -16.88 -9.65 -3.14
N PHE A 104 -17.08 -8.48 -3.70
CA PHE A 104 -16.12 -7.88 -4.63
C PHE A 104 -15.87 -6.42 -4.31
N ALA A 105 -14.61 -6.00 -4.34
CA ALA A 105 -14.25 -4.60 -4.30
C ALA A 105 -13.19 -4.25 -5.34
N MET A 106 -13.23 -3.03 -5.82
CA MET A 106 -12.26 -2.45 -6.74
C MET A 106 -11.98 -1.01 -6.34
N SER A 107 -10.72 -0.60 -6.34
CA SER A 107 -10.33 0.81 -6.18
C SER A 107 -9.40 1.22 -7.32
N MET A 108 -9.54 2.44 -7.79
CA MET A 108 -8.71 3.02 -8.85
C MET A 108 -8.36 4.47 -8.53
N GLY A 109 -7.09 4.83 -8.69
CA GLY A 109 -6.56 6.16 -8.44
C GLY A 109 -5.48 6.17 -7.36
N LEU A 110 -5.51 7.17 -6.49
CA LEU A 110 -4.61 7.35 -5.36
C LEU A 110 -5.36 7.00 -4.08
N PHE A 111 -5.31 5.75 -3.65
CA PHE A 111 -6.11 5.24 -2.54
C PHE A 111 -5.25 4.73 -1.39
N PRO A 112 -5.74 4.81 -0.12
CA PRO A 112 -4.98 4.38 1.05
C PRO A 112 -4.59 2.90 1.01
N ARG A 113 -3.37 2.57 1.44
CA ARG A 113 -2.90 1.19 1.61
C ARG A 113 -3.73 0.39 2.63
N THR A 114 -4.42 1.09 3.53
CA THR A 114 -5.35 0.49 4.50
C THR A 114 -6.59 -0.15 3.85
N GLN A 115 -6.80 0.02 2.54
CA GLN A 115 -7.85 -0.71 1.81
C GLN A 115 -7.52 -2.16 1.50
N LEU A 116 -6.26 -2.58 1.66
CA LEU A 116 -5.87 -3.98 1.55
C LEU A 116 -6.53 -4.80 2.67
N ILE A 117 -6.95 -6.02 2.35
CA ILE A 117 -7.53 -6.94 3.33
C ILE A 117 -6.46 -7.38 4.34
N GLU A 118 -5.27 -7.72 3.85
CA GLU A 118 -4.08 -7.91 4.68
C GLU A 118 -2.99 -6.91 4.27
N PRO A 119 -2.27 -6.31 5.23
CA PRO A 119 -1.11 -5.48 4.92
C PRO A 119 -0.09 -6.24 4.08
N LEU A 120 0.63 -5.50 3.22
CA LEU A 120 1.76 -6.08 2.52
C LEU A 120 2.84 -6.51 3.52
N ASP A 121 3.55 -7.57 3.18
CA ASP A 121 4.67 -8.03 4.02
C ASP A 121 5.74 -6.94 4.16
N ASP A 122 6.42 -6.90 5.32
CA ASP A 122 7.43 -5.90 5.65
C ASP A 122 8.60 -5.88 4.65
N PHE A 123 8.87 -7.01 3.99
CA PHE A 123 9.84 -7.09 2.88
C PHE A 123 9.41 -6.28 1.66
N ILE A 124 8.11 -6.08 1.48
CA ILE A 124 7.56 -5.36 0.33
C ILE A 124 7.32 -3.90 0.71
N ALA A 125 6.80 -3.68 1.90
CA ALA A 125 6.40 -2.38 2.39
C ALA A 125 6.79 -2.23 3.87
N SER A 126 7.96 -1.65 4.12
CA SER A 126 8.37 -1.31 5.48
C SER A 126 7.41 -0.30 6.12
N ASP A 127 7.39 -0.24 7.45
CA ASP A 127 6.59 0.74 8.19
C ASP A 127 6.88 2.17 7.76
N SER A 128 8.15 2.49 7.52
CA SER A 128 8.58 3.78 7.01
C SER A 128 7.98 4.06 5.62
N LEU A 129 8.03 3.10 4.68
CA LEU A 129 7.42 3.27 3.37
C LEU A 129 5.90 3.50 3.51
N THR A 130 5.23 2.72 4.34
CA THR A 130 3.80 2.82 4.58
C THR A 130 3.42 4.16 5.21
N PHE A 131 4.27 4.70 6.09
CA PHE A 131 4.06 6.00 6.70
C PHE A 131 4.25 7.15 5.70
N PHE A 132 5.38 7.18 4.97
CA PHE A 132 5.73 8.26 4.03
C PHE A 132 5.06 8.15 2.66
N SER A 133 4.56 6.97 2.30
CA SER A 133 3.81 6.70 1.06
C SER A 133 2.50 5.98 1.38
N PRO A 134 1.53 6.66 2.03
CA PRO A 134 0.32 6.04 2.57
C PRO A 134 -0.63 5.52 1.49
N ASN A 135 -0.49 5.98 0.26
CA ASN A 135 -1.38 5.65 -0.84
C ASN A 135 -0.72 4.69 -1.84
N ILE A 136 -1.52 3.79 -2.39
CA ILE A 136 -1.27 3.06 -3.62
C ILE A 136 -1.71 3.94 -4.78
N GLN A 137 -0.91 3.98 -5.86
CA GLN A 137 -1.19 4.76 -7.05
C GLN A 137 -1.50 3.81 -8.20
N GLY A 138 -2.76 3.46 -8.42
CA GLY A 138 -3.10 2.51 -9.48
C GLY A 138 -4.45 1.85 -9.31
N ALA A 139 -4.48 0.52 -9.24
CA ALA A 139 -5.70 -0.25 -9.14
C ALA A 139 -5.57 -1.38 -8.10
N LEU A 140 -6.66 -1.69 -7.43
CA LEU A 140 -6.83 -2.79 -6.49
C LEU A 140 -8.10 -3.54 -6.86
N PHE A 141 -8.01 -4.87 -6.90
CA PHE A 141 -9.13 -5.79 -7.08
C PHE A 141 -9.16 -6.77 -5.92
N GLN A 142 -10.33 -6.99 -5.33
CA GLN A 142 -10.51 -7.85 -4.18
C GLN A 142 -11.72 -8.74 -4.39
N HIS A 143 -11.56 -10.03 -4.12
CA HIS A 143 -12.67 -10.97 -3.99
C HIS A 143 -12.69 -11.56 -2.59
N ARG A 144 -13.84 -11.53 -1.95
CA ARG A 144 -14.09 -11.99 -0.58
C ARG A 144 -15.15 -13.08 -0.60
N SER A 145 -14.91 -14.16 0.12
CA SER A 145 -15.86 -15.27 0.28
C SER A 145 -15.83 -15.78 1.72
N LYS A 146 -16.73 -16.72 2.04
CA LYS A 146 -16.70 -17.40 3.35
C LYS A 146 -15.45 -18.27 3.53
N LEU A 147 -14.84 -18.69 2.45
CA LEU A 147 -13.63 -19.52 2.46
C LEU A 147 -12.34 -18.70 2.59
N GLY A 148 -12.40 -17.39 2.37
CA GLY A 148 -11.22 -16.54 2.38
C GLY A 148 -11.30 -15.40 1.39
N TYR A 149 -10.16 -14.88 0.99
CA TYR A 149 -10.07 -13.76 0.05
C TYR A 149 -8.90 -13.95 -0.93
N VAL A 150 -8.98 -13.23 -2.02
CA VAL A 150 -7.87 -12.95 -2.93
C VAL A 150 -7.91 -11.48 -3.30
N GLU A 151 -6.74 -10.85 -3.37
CA GLU A 151 -6.61 -9.49 -3.85
C GLU A 151 -5.40 -9.35 -4.77
N ALA A 152 -5.52 -8.45 -5.73
CA ALA A 152 -4.46 -8.10 -6.66
C ALA A 152 -4.40 -6.58 -6.84
N LEU A 153 -3.19 -6.04 -6.88
CA LEU A 153 -2.98 -4.61 -7.06
C LEU A 153 -1.84 -4.31 -8.03
N VAL A 154 -1.93 -3.13 -8.60
CA VAL A 154 -0.82 -2.47 -9.30
C VAL A 154 -0.57 -1.14 -8.60
N ASP A 155 0.68 -0.89 -8.19
CA ASP A 155 1.13 0.35 -7.57
C ASP A 155 2.18 1.00 -8.48
N TRP A 156 1.80 2.11 -9.13
CA TRP A 156 2.67 2.87 -10.01
C TRP A 156 3.48 3.87 -9.19
N ARG A 157 4.77 3.64 -9.07
CA ARG A 157 5.65 4.37 -8.13
C ARG A 157 6.48 5.46 -8.80
N GLY A 158 6.67 5.39 -10.09
CA GLY A 158 7.49 6.34 -10.84
C GLY A 158 7.00 6.54 -12.26
N LEU A 159 6.65 7.77 -12.61
CA LEU A 159 6.37 8.15 -13.99
C LEU A 159 7.70 8.40 -14.72
N PRO A 160 7.92 7.83 -15.92
CA PRO A 160 9.15 8.03 -16.66
C PRO A 160 9.30 9.48 -17.10
N THR A 161 10.28 10.16 -16.54
CA THR A 161 10.71 11.50 -16.93
C THR A 161 12.19 11.46 -17.35
N ARG A 162 12.82 12.61 -17.59
CA ARG A 162 14.26 12.68 -17.82
C ARG A 162 15.08 12.24 -16.59
N THR A 163 14.57 12.56 -15.39
CA THR A 163 15.28 12.34 -14.12
C THR A 163 14.67 11.22 -13.26
N THR A 164 13.48 10.73 -13.59
CA THR A 164 12.79 9.69 -12.83
C THR A 164 12.65 8.44 -13.69
N ARG A 165 13.02 7.30 -13.12
CA ARG A 165 12.84 5.98 -13.72
C ARG A 165 11.38 5.56 -13.61
N GLU A 166 10.85 4.89 -14.62
CA GLU A 166 9.56 4.21 -14.50
C GLU A 166 9.68 3.09 -13.46
N ALA A 167 8.75 3.06 -12.53
CA ALA A 167 8.71 2.06 -11.49
C ALA A 167 7.27 1.66 -11.19
N PHE A 168 7.00 0.37 -11.15
CA PHE A 168 5.72 -0.15 -10.71
C PHE A 168 5.88 -1.48 -9.96
N MET A 169 4.90 -1.78 -9.13
CA MET A 169 4.80 -3.03 -8.39
C MET A 169 3.45 -3.68 -8.69
N VAL A 170 3.48 -4.98 -8.96
CA VAL A 170 2.28 -5.81 -9.05
C VAL A 170 2.30 -6.79 -7.89
N VAL A 171 1.20 -6.88 -7.16
CA VAL A 171 1.02 -7.84 -6.06
C VAL A 171 -0.23 -8.65 -6.29
N ALA A 172 -0.14 -9.95 -6.05
CA ALA A 172 -1.29 -10.82 -5.86
C ALA A 172 -1.11 -11.55 -4.53
N GLN A 173 -2.11 -11.46 -3.66
CA GLN A 173 -2.08 -12.15 -2.37
C GLN A 173 -3.47 -12.71 -2.01
N GLY A 174 -3.48 -13.69 -1.14
CA GLY A 174 -4.73 -14.26 -0.68
C GLY A 174 -4.57 -15.30 0.41
N ARG A 175 -5.71 -15.63 1.03
CA ARG A 175 -5.81 -16.60 2.11
C ARG A 175 -7.07 -17.43 1.93
N ILE A 176 -6.96 -18.74 2.17
CA ILE A 176 -8.08 -19.68 2.24
C ILE A 176 -8.13 -20.28 3.65
N ASN A 177 -9.31 -20.28 4.26
CA ASN A 177 -9.57 -20.94 5.54
C ASN A 177 -9.95 -22.39 5.25
N ILE A 178 -9.09 -23.33 5.65
CA ILE A 178 -9.27 -24.78 5.43
C ILE A 178 -10.22 -25.33 6.51
N THR A 179 -10.04 -24.86 7.74
CA THR A 179 -10.93 -25.13 8.88
C THR A 179 -11.17 -23.84 9.65
N SER A 180 -11.87 -23.91 10.79
CA SER A 180 -12.00 -22.77 11.73
C SER A 180 -10.67 -22.33 12.36
N TYR A 181 -9.66 -23.20 12.34
CA TYR A 181 -8.34 -22.92 12.95
C TYR A 181 -7.20 -22.91 11.96
N LEU A 182 -7.33 -23.67 10.85
CA LEU A 182 -6.25 -23.84 9.88
C LEU A 182 -6.51 -23.02 8.63
N PHE A 183 -5.52 -22.29 8.18
CA PHE A 183 -5.55 -21.54 6.93
C PHE A 183 -4.25 -21.70 6.13
N ALA A 184 -4.34 -21.45 4.85
CA ALA A 184 -3.20 -21.35 3.96
C ALA A 184 -3.33 -20.10 3.09
N GLY A 185 -2.23 -19.58 2.63
CA GLY A 185 -2.22 -18.39 1.78
C GLY A 185 -0.86 -18.14 1.18
N GLY A 186 -0.73 -16.95 0.60
CA GLY A 186 0.53 -16.51 0.07
C GLY A 186 0.44 -15.21 -0.68
N ALA A 187 1.62 -14.71 -1.07
CA ALA A 187 1.78 -13.54 -1.89
C ALA A 187 2.78 -13.79 -3.02
N VAL A 188 2.53 -13.16 -4.16
CA VAL A 188 3.46 -13.02 -5.27
C VAL A 188 3.60 -11.54 -5.54
N VAL A 189 4.84 -11.06 -5.65
CA VAL A 189 5.15 -9.67 -5.90
C VAL A 189 6.13 -9.57 -7.04
N MET A 190 5.88 -8.65 -7.95
CA MET A 190 6.80 -8.25 -9.00
C MET A 190 7.05 -6.75 -8.88
N ASN A 191 8.31 -6.37 -8.68
CA ASN A 191 8.75 -4.99 -8.82
C ASN A 191 9.50 -4.84 -10.14
N HIS A 192 9.20 -3.77 -10.85
CA HIS A 192 9.88 -3.38 -12.07
C HIS A 192 10.41 -1.96 -11.93
N LEU A 193 11.68 -1.78 -12.29
CA LEU A 193 12.33 -0.49 -12.35
C LEU A 193 13.01 -0.35 -13.70
N ALA A 194 12.47 0.49 -14.58
CA ALA A 194 12.95 0.69 -15.93
C ALA A 194 14.32 1.41 -15.95
N ARG A 195 15.00 1.35 -17.07
CA ARG A 195 16.20 2.15 -17.35
C ARG A 195 15.88 3.64 -17.36
N ALA A 196 16.80 4.49 -16.92
CA ALA A 196 16.67 5.94 -17.04
C ALA A 196 16.69 6.37 -18.52
N LYS A 197 15.91 7.39 -18.88
CA LYS A 197 15.89 7.90 -20.26
C LYS A 197 17.13 8.71 -20.61
N ASP A 198 17.57 9.55 -19.67
CA ASP A 198 18.79 10.36 -19.83
C ASP A 198 19.85 9.81 -18.90
N GLU A 199 20.75 8.99 -19.43
CA GLU A 199 21.86 8.48 -18.66
C GLU A 199 22.97 9.51 -18.59
N GLN A 200 23.45 9.78 -17.39
CA GLN A 200 24.71 10.49 -17.21
C GLN A 200 25.85 9.53 -17.58
N PRO A 201 26.93 10.00 -18.22
CA PRO A 201 28.04 9.13 -18.65
C PRO A 201 28.66 8.27 -17.54
N GLU A 202 28.49 8.72 -16.28
CA GLU A 202 29.03 8.07 -15.08
C GLU A 202 28.05 7.16 -14.35
N GLN A 203 26.77 7.13 -14.77
CA GLN A 203 25.70 6.34 -14.12
C GLN A 203 24.86 5.62 -15.18
N THR A 204 25.38 4.52 -15.70
CA THR A 204 24.61 3.61 -16.54
C THR A 204 23.58 2.89 -15.68
N THR A 205 22.29 3.05 -15.99
CA THR A 205 21.21 2.36 -15.29
C THR A 205 20.70 1.19 -16.13
N HIS A 206 20.32 0.11 -15.48
CA HIS A 206 19.78 -1.07 -16.14
C HIS A 206 18.36 -1.34 -15.64
N VAL A 207 17.62 -2.14 -16.39
CA VAL A 207 16.29 -2.59 -15.96
C VAL A 207 16.47 -3.58 -14.79
N THR A 208 15.84 -3.27 -13.67
CA THR A 208 15.85 -4.14 -12.49
C THR A 208 14.49 -4.82 -12.35
N ASP A 209 14.51 -6.14 -12.25
CA ASP A 209 13.35 -6.97 -11.97
C ASP A 209 13.54 -7.66 -10.62
N ASN A 210 12.56 -7.51 -9.72
CA ASN A 210 12.51 -8.25 -8.47
C ASN A 210 11.22 -9.05 -8.44
N LEU A 211 11.30 -10.34 -8.23
CA LEU A 211 10.16 -11.21 -8.02
C LEU A 211 10.25 -11.81 -6.63
N MET A 212 9.13 -11.84 -5.90
CA MET A 212 9.03 -12.47 -4.59
C MET A 212 7.83 -13.43 -4.58
N ILE A 213 8.02 -14.58 -3.95
CA ILE A 213 6.97 -15.54 -3.66
C ILE A 213 6.98 -15.89 -2.17
N ARG A 214 5.80 -15.93 -1.55
CA ARG A 214 5.66 -16.22 -0.12
C ARG A 214 4.43 -17.09 0.16
N PRO A 215 4.47 -18.40 -0.12
CA PRO A 215 3.45 -19.33 0.38
C PRO A 215 3.59 -19.54 1.88
N TYR A 216 2.46 -19.68 2.58
CA TYR A 216 2.42 -19.97 4.01
C TYR A 216 1.23 -20.85 4.39
N VAL A 217 1.35 -21.49 5.54
CA VAL A 217 0.25 -22.12 6.28
C VAL A 217 0.22 -21.51 7.68
N GLY A 218 -0.95 -21.51 8.31
CA GLY A 218 -1.07 -20.93 9.63
C GLY A 218 -2.24 -21.49 10.44
N VAL A 219 -2.19 -21.21 11.72
CA VAL A 219 -3.24 -21.52 12.67
C VAL A 219 -3.74 -20.24 13.35
N ASP A 220 -5.03 -20.18 13.60
CA ASP A 220 -5.72 -19.06 14.22
C ASP A 220 -6.52 -19.56 15.41
N PHE A 221 -6.10 -19.17 16.61
CA PHE A 221 -6.71 -19.53 17.87
C PHE A 221 -7.46 -18.36 18.52
N SER A 222 -7.67 -17.25 17.80
CA SER A 222 -8.37 -16.07 18.30
C SER A 222 -9.76 -16.41 18.82
N HIS A 223 -10.45 -17.37 18.19
CA HIS A 223 -11.82 -17.75 18.58
C HIS A 223 -11.93 -18.64 19.82
N CYS A 224 -10.82 -19.22 20.28
CA CYS A 224 -10.83 -20.15 21.42
C CYS A 224 -9.98 -19.65 22.61
N THR A 225 -9.51 -18.42 22.55
CA THR A 225 -8.73 -17.75 23.60
C THR A 225 -9.38 -16.42 23.98
N PRO A 226 -9.08 -15.83 25.13
CA PRO A 226 -9.55 -14.49 25.48
C PRO A 226 -8.79 -13.37 24.76
N LEU A 227 -7.93 -13.70 23.81
CA LEU A 227 -7.16 -12.77 23.00
C LEU A 227 -7.98 -12.30 21.80
N ASP A 228 -7.81 -11.05 21.39
CA ASP A 228 -8.43 -10.50 20.20
C ASP A 228 -7.82 -11.11 18.93
N SER A 229 -6.52 -11.45 18.99
CA SER A 229 -5.83 -12.19 17.95
C SER A 229 -4.76 -13.11 18.54
N LEU A 230 -4.73 -14.36 18.07
CA LEU A 230 -3.64 -15.31 18.30
C LEU A 230 -3.42 -16.14 17.04
N THR A 231 -2.47 -15.71 16.21
CA THR A 231 -2.17 -16.39 14.95
C THR A 231 -0.68 -16.73 14.85
N LEU A 232 -0.40 -17.90 14.32
CA LEU A 232 0.94 -18.32 13.94
C LEU A 232 0.93 -18.71 12.47
N ARG A 233 1.82 -18.10 11.68
CA ARG A 233 2.04 -18.44 10.27
C ARG A 233 3.45 -18.95 10.08
N CYS A 234 3.62 -20.00 9.30
CA CYS A 234 4.93 -20.50 8.88
C CYS A 234 4.93 -20.66 7.37
N GLY A 235 6.00 -20.26 6.72
CA GLY A 235 6.07 -20.32 5.28
C GLY A 235 7.46 -20.17 4.70
N TYR A 236 7.51 -20.14 3.41
CA TYR A 236 8.70 -19.96 2.60
C TYR A 236 8.71 -18.54 2.03
N LEU A 237 9.88 -17.93 1.93
CA LEU A 237 10.12 -16.69 1.20
C LEU A 237 11.18 -16.99 0.14
N GLY A 238 10.86 -16.81 -1.12
CA GLY A 238 11.79 -16.81 -2.23
C GLY A 238 11.88 -15.45 -2.88
N THR A 239 13.09 -14.93 -3.07
CA THR A 239 13.32 -13.70 -3.83
C THR A 239 14.19 -14.01 -5.03
N PHE A 240 13.88 -13.37 -6.14
CA PHE A 240 14.56 -13.51 -7.41
C PHE A 240 14.85 -12.10 -7.92
N ASP A 241 16.10 -11.72 -7.91
CA ASP A 241 16.55 -10.37 -8.25
C ASP A 241 17.43 -10.42 -9.48
N ARG A 242 17.23 -9.48 -10.40
CA ARG A 242 18.04 -9.40 -11.61
C ARG A 242 18.19 -7.96 -12.07
N GLU A 243 19.39 -7.63 -12.50
CA GLU A 243 19.67 -6.45 -13.29
C GLU A 243 19.97 -6.89 -14.74
N ARG A 244 19.05 -6.57 -15.68
CA ARG A 244 19.10 -7.09 -17.06
C ARG A 244 20.37 -6.67 -17.78
N GLY A 245 21.10 -7.66 -18.32
CA GLY A 245 22.35 -7.46 -19.04
C GLY A 245 23.59 -7.31 -18.16
N ILE A 246 23.44 -7.36 -16.83
CA ILE A 246 24.52 -7.26 -15.85
C ILE A 246 24.63 -8.53 -15.00
N THR A 247 23.52 -8.99 -14.43
CA THR A 247 23.50 -10.16 -13.57
C THR A 247 22.54 -11.22 -14.09
N ASP A 248 22.86 -12.49 -13.80
CA ASP A 248 21.88 -13.56 -13.82
C ASP A 248 20.94 -13.42 -12.61
N TRP A 249 19.92 -14.28 -12.54
CA TRP A 249 19.01 -14.29 -11.42
C TRP A 249 19.75 -14.64 -10.10
N LEU A 250 19.75 -13.68 -9.19
CA LEU A 250 20.17 -13.90 -7.80
C LEU A 250 18.95 -14.45 -7.05
N VAL A 251 19.11 -15.62 -6.45
CA VAL A 251 18.01 -16.31 -5.76
C VAL A 251 18.34 -16.42 -4.28
N SER A 252 17.45 -15.93 -3.44
CA SER A 252 17.55 -16.06 -1.99
C SER A 252 16.32 -16.77 -1.44
N HIS A 253 16.48 -17.52 -0.36
CA HIS A 253 15.40 -18.25 0.29
C HIS A 253 15.47 -18.10 1.79
N ALA A 254 14.29 -18.02 2.40
CA ALA A 254 14.16 -18.06 3.84
C ALA A 254 12.91 -18.85 4.27
N PHE A 255 13.01 -19.50 5.40
CA PHE A 255 11.87 -19.86 6.21
C PHE A 255 11.43 -18.64 6.99
N VAL A 256 10.12 -18.40 7.06
CA VAL A 256 9.55 -17.27 7.80
C VAL A 256 8.48 -17.79 8.73
N ALA A 257 8.57 -17.41 10.01
CA ALA A 257 7.53 -17.66 10.99
C ALA A 257 7.04 -16.33 11.58
N ASP A 258 5.73 -16.11 11.54
CA ASP A 258 5.08 -14.91 12.07
C ASP A 258 4.15 -15.29 13.23
N LEU A 259 4.35 -14.69 14.37
CA LEU A 259 3.44 -14.75 15.53
C LEU A 259 2.76 -13.40 15.71
N THR A 260 1.44 -13.39 15.74
CA THR A 260 0.64 -12.22 16.12
C THR A 260 -0.17 -12.57 17.37
N LEU A 261 -0.08 -11.71 18.37
CA LEU A 261 -0.82 -11.80 19.60
C LEU A 261 -1.39 -10.39 19.90
N GLU A 262 -2.70 -10.29 20.04
CA GLU A 262 -3.38 -9.03 20.38
C GLU A 262 -4.32 -9.26 21.57
N TRP A 263 -4.30 -8.33 22.51
CA TRP A 263 -5.18 -8.32 23.65
C TRP A 263 -5.55 -6.89 24.02
N ARG A 264 -6.79 -6.51 23.77
CA ARG A 264 -7.30 -5.15 23.99
C ARG A 264 -6.45 -4.11 23.21
N PHE A 265 -5.66 -3.31 23.94
CA PHE A 265 -4.78 -2.28 23.38
C PHE A 265 -3.32 -2.70 23.28
N LEU A 266 -3.00 -3.93 23.64
CA LEU A 266 -1.65 -4.48 23.56
C LEU A 266 -1.53 -5.42 22.37
N GLY A 267 -0.51 -5.25 21.56
CA GLY A 267 -0.19 -6.13 20.45
C GLY A 267 1.29 -6.51 20.45
N LEU A 268 1.55 -7.78 20.20
CA LEU A 268 2.89 -8.31 19.93
C LEU A 268 2.89 -8.96 18.54
N ARG A 269 3.77 -8.49 17.69
CA ARG A 269 4.10 -9.14 16.42
C ARG A 269 5.57 -9.51 16.43
N ASN A 270 5.84 -10.79 16.22
CA ASN A 270 7.20 -11.31 16.14
C ASN A 270 7.37 -12.06 14.82
N LYS A 271 8.47 -11.78 14.12
CA LYS A 271 8.76 -12.38 12.84
C LYS A 271 10.19 -12.93 12.86
N LEU A 272 10.30 -14.21 12.60
CA LEU A 272 11.57 -14.94 12.53
C LEU A 272 11.88 -15.26 11.07
N TYR A 273 13.09 -14.92 10.64
CA TYR A 273 13.65 -15.27 9.34
C TYR A 273 14.86 -16.18 9.52
N TYR A 274 14.88 -17.29 8.78
CA TYR A 274 16.01 -18.19 8.74
C TYR A 274 16.28 -18.63 7.31
N GLY A 275 17.40 -18.20 6.74
CA GLY A 275 17.74 -18.50 5.36
C GLY A 275 18.95 -17.73 4.84
N THR A 276 19.10 -17.69 3.52
CA THR A 276 20.15 -16.92 2.86
C THR A 276 19.77 -15.44 2.88
N ALA A 277 20.69 -14.58 3.29
CA ALA A 277 20.50 -13.14 3.16
C ALA A 277 20.39 -12.77 1.68
N ALA A 278 19.47 -11.86 1.35
CA ALA A 278 19.52 -11.16 0.07
C ALA A 278 20.82 -10.33 0.04
N GLN A 279 21.63 -10.52 -0.98
CA GLN A 279 22.90 -9.79 -1.16
C GLN A 279 22.63 -8.42 -1.77
#